data_0d3eb6c9d6a6b90514be30252de111da
#
_entry.id   0d3eb6c9d6a6b90514be30252de111da
#
_cell.length_a   1.000
_cell.length_b   1.000
_cell.length_c   1.000
_cell.angle_alpha   90.00
_cell.angle_beta   90.00
_cell.angle_gamma   90.00
#
_symmetry.space_group_name_H-M   'P 1'
#
loop_
_entity.id
_entity.type
_entity.pdbx_description
1 polymer ?
#
loop_
_entity_poly.entity_id
_entity_poly.type
_entity_poly.pdbx_seq_one_letter_code
_entity_poly.pdbx_strand_id
1 'polypeptide(L)'
;KCVGVDVDQQKIEHINKEYAYVSKSNNNSCKVTSDWNEIKDADIYIITVPTPINDNNEPDLTPLTQACEGIGKCLSMGNIVVLESTVYPGATEELCSPILEKESGLKCNIDFFIAYSPERVNVGDKEHSINRVPKIVAGSTSYTTSIISRLYQSVIDTDVVIASSIKVAEAAKMYENVQRDVMIALANEYSEFCRSEQIDIFEVTRCASSKWNFMNVSPGLVGGHCISVDPYYLLNRAKEKHQTLPLVKTAREINEIKPLIVAKRICEL
;
A
#
# COMPACT_ATOMS: atom_id res chain seq x y z
N LYS A 1 10.44 -1.21 -22.54
CA LYS A 1 9.16 -0.60 -22.92
C LYS A 1 8.20 -0.74 -21.75
N CYS A 2 7.55 0.35 -21.33
CA CYS A 2 6.54 0.34 -20.26
C CYS A 2 5.20 0.76 -20.86
N VAL A 3 4.13 0.06 -20.50
CA VAL A 3 2.75 0.40 -20.86
C VAL A 3 1.93 0.40 -19.58
N GLY A 4 1.28 1.53 -19.27
CA GLY A 4 0.31 1.63 -18.16
C GLY A 4 -1.11 1.37 -18.66
N VAL A 5 -1.91 0.70 -17.84
CA VAL A 5 -3.34 0.53 -18.09
C VAL A 5 -4.10 1.23 -16.96
N ASP A 6 -5.04 2.09 -17.33
CA ASP A 6 -5.96 2.75 -16.38
C ASP A 6 -7.37 2.76 -16.97
N VAL A 7 -8.39 2.79 -16.12
CA VAL A 7 -9.80 2.86 -16.53
C VAL A 7 -10.27 4.31 -16.72
N ASP A 8 -9.57 5.29 -16.17
CA ASP A 8 -9.89 6.70 -16.23
C ASP A 8 -9.31 7.35 -17.48
N GLN A 9 -10.18 7.63 -18.45
CA GLN A 9 -9.79 8.22 -19.73
C GLN A 9 -9.16 9.62 -19.59
N GLN A 10 -9.63 10.44 -18.64
CA GLN A 10 -9.07 11.78 -18.43
C GLN A 10 -7.64 11.68 -17.87
N LYS A 11 -7.42 10.77 -16.95
CA LYS A 11 -6.09 10.48 -16.39
C LYS A 11 -5.13 9.94 -17.45
N ILE A 12 -5.60 9.04 -18.32
CA ILE A 12 -4.83 8.51 -19.46
C ILE A 12 -4.38 9.66 -20.36
N GLU A 13 -5.29 10.55 -20.75
CA GLU A 13 -4.97 11.69 -21.62
C GLU A 13 -3.99 12.65 -20.97
N HIS A 14 -4.17 12.94 -19.68
CA HIS A 14 -3.28 13.83 -18.92
C HIS A 14 -1.87 13.25 -18.84
N ILE A 15 -1.73 12.00 -18.43
CA ILE A 15 -0.43 11.33 -18.32
C ILE A 15 0.27 11.24 -19.68
N ASN A 16 -0.44 10.84 -20.74
CA ASN A 16 0.15 10.75 -22.08
C ASN A 16 0.65 12.11 -22.58
N LYS A 17 -0.04 13.23 -22.27
CA LYS A 17 0.42 14.58 -22.61
C LYS A 17 1.71 14.95 -21.86
N GLU A 18 1.80 14.67 -20.56
CA GLU A 18 3.00 14.92 -19.77
C GLU A 18 4.19 14.08 -20.23
N TYR A 19 3.99 12.78 -20.44
CA TYR A 19 5.03 11.87 -20.92
C TYR A 19 5.47 12.16 -22.35
N ALA A 20 4.60 12.65 -23.23
CA ALA A 20 5.00 13.09 -24.56
C ALA A 20 6.04 14.23 -24.53
N TYR A 21 6.05 15.04 -23.47
CA TYR A 21 7.06 16.07 -23.25
C TYR A 21 8.38 15.48 -22.74
N VAL A 22 8.33 14.51 -21.82
CA VAL A 22 9.52 13.87 -21.20
C VAL A 22 10.20 12.87 -22.15
N SER A 23 9.42 12.13 -22.96
CA SER A 23 9.96 11.10 -23.87
C SER A 23 10.76 11.65 -25.03
N LYS A 24 10.55 12.93 -25.44
CA LYS A 24 11.37 13.61 -26.44
C LYS A 24 12.83 13.79 -26.02
N SER A 25 13.12 13.73 -24.72
CA SER A 25 14.48 13.91 -24.18
C SER A 25 15.23 12.61 -23.85
N ASN A 26 14.57 11.47 -23.68
CA ASN A 26 15.20 10.29 -23.05
C ASN A 26 14.99 8.93 -23.73
N ASN A 27 14.48 8.82 -24.96
CA ASN A 27 14.22 7.55 -25.67
C ASN A 27 13.37 6.49 -24.90
N ASN A 28 12.81 6.81 -23.74
CA ASN A 28 11.96 5.93 -22.96
C ASN A 28 10.50 6.14 -23.35
N SER A 29 9.93 5.22 -24.11
CA SER A 29 8.50 5.25 -24.45
C SER A 29 7.70 4.65 -23.31
N CYS A 30 7.08 5.49 -22.48
CA CYS A 30 5.97 5.10 -21.62
C CYS A 30 4.67 5.53 -22.29
N LYS A 31 3.69 4.65 -22.34
CA LYS A 31 2.34 4.90 -22.88
C LYS A 31 1.32 4.45 -21.86
N VAL A 32 0.23 5.19 -21.71
CA VAL A 32 -0.92 4.78 -20.91
C VAL A 32 -2.13 4.59 -21.81
N THR A 33 -2.89 3.52 -21.60
CA THR A 33 -4.04 3.12 -22.43
C THR A 33 -5.14 2.52 -21.58
N SER A 34 -6.36 2.42 -22.10
CA SER A 34 -7.43 1.59 -21.55
C SER A 34 -7.56 0.23 -22.26
N ASP A 35 -6.79 0.00 -23.31
CA ASP A 35 -6.84 -1.24 -24.11
C ASP A 35 -5.89 -2.29 -23.56
N TRP A 36 -6.43 -3.35 -22.98
CA TRP A 36 -5.70 -4.52 -22.48
C TRP A 36 -4.90 -5.26 -23.54
N ASN A 37 -5.28 -5.16 -24.83
CA ASN A 37 -4.53 -5.82 -25.90
C ASN A 37 -3.11 -5.27 -26.05
N GLU A 38 -2.86 -4.04 -25.63
CA GLU A 38 -1.55 -3.40 -25.74
C GLU A 38 -0.51 -3.94 -24.74
N ILE A 39 -0.94 -4.74 -23.76
CA ILE A 39 -0.05 -5.32 -22.74
C ILE A 39 0.12 -6.83 -22.88
N LYS A 40 -0.47 -7.49 -23.89
CA LYS A 40 -0.39 -8.95 -24.10
C LYS A 40 1.03 -9.50 -24.25
N ASP A 41 1.95 -8.67 -24.74
CA ASP A 41 3.35 -9.04 -24.94
C ASP A 41 4.25 -8.65 -23.74
N ALA A 42 3.66 -8.32 -22.58
CA ALA A 42 4.43 -7.97 -21.41
C ALA A 42 4.96 -9.22 -20.70
N ASP A 43 6.22 -9.17 -20.25
CA ASP A 43 6.83 -10.22 -19.46
C ASP A 43 6.44 -10.11 -17.97
N ILE A 44 6.25 -8.87 -17.49
CA ILE A 44 5.97 -8.56 -16.09
C ILE A 44 4.79 -7.60 -16.02
N TYR A 45 3.79 -7.95 -15.22
CA TYR A 45 2.63 -7.13 -14.90
C TYR A 45 2.76 -6.62 -13.47
N ILE A 46 2.57 -5.31 -13.24
CA ILE A 46 2.61 -4.70 -11.92
C ILE A 46 1.25 -4.09 -11.62
N ILE A 47 0.60 -4.57 -10.56
CA ILE A 47 -0.72 -4.11 -10.13
C ILE A 47 -0.55 -3.04 -9.05
N THR A 48 -1.03 -1.81 -9.34
CA THR A 48 -0.95 -0.64 -8.46
C THR A 48 -2.31 0.02 -8.24
N VAL A 49 -3.39 -0.75 -8.39
CA VAL A 49 -4.75 -0.24 -8.22
C VAL A 49 -5.05 0.13 -6.76
N PRO A 50 -5.99 1.08 -6.52
CA PRO A 50 -6.41 1.40 -5.17
C PRO A 50 -7.12 0.21 -4.51
N THR A 51 -6.97 0.13 -3.19
CA THR A 51 -7.62 -0.86 -2.32
C THR A 51 -8.34 -0.13 -1.19
N PRO A 52 -9.49 0.50 -1.46
CA PRO A 52 -10.24 1.26 -0.47
C PRO A 52 -11.03 0.36 0.48
N ILE A 53 -11.74 0.98 1.42
CA ILE A 53 -12.79 0.35 2.23
C ILE A 53 -14.15 0.90 1.81
N ASN A 54 -15.20 0.09 2.01
CA ASN A 54 -16.59 0.52 1.85
C ASN A 54 -17.11 1.29 3.09
N ASP A 55 -18.35 1.75 3.05
CA ASP A 55 -19.01 2.49 4.15
C ASP A 55 -19.12 1.69 5.45
N ASN A 56 -18.98 0.37 5.40
CA ASN A 56 -18.96 -0.53 6.57
C ASN A 56 -17.56 -0.79 7.11
N ASN A 57 -16.54 -0.07 6.62
CA ASN A 57 -15.13 -0.29 6.94
C ASN A 57 -14.63 -1.71 6.56
N GLU A 58 -15.18 -2.28 5.49
CA GLU A 58 -14.73 -3.57 4.94
C GLU A 58 -13.88 -3.33 3.69
N PRO A 59 -12.85 -4.17 3.43
CA PRO A 59 -12.04 -4.08 2.22
C PRO A 59 -12.87 -4.13 0.94
N ASP A 60 -12.73 -3.11 0.08
CA ASP A 60 -13.26 -3.16 -1.28
C ASP A 60 -12.14 -3.59 -2.24
N LEU A 61 -12.17 -4.86 -2.59
CA LEU A 61 -11.19 -5.49 -3.49
C LEU A 61 -11.67 -5.53 -4.94
N THR A 62 -12.75 -4.82 -5.27
CA THR A 62 -13.29 -4.75 -6.64
C THR A 62 -12.25 -4.26 -7.66
N PRO A 63 -11.49 -3.17 -7.43
CA PRO A 63 -10.47 -2.73 -8.38
C PRO A 63 -9.36 -3.78 -8.58
N LEU A 64 -8.96 -4.44 -7.49
CA LEU A 64 -7.94 -5.49 -7.54
C LEU A 64 -8.42 -6.73 -8.31
N THR A 65 -9.65 -7.17 -8.06
CA THR A 65 -10.29 -8.28 -8.79
C THR A 65 -10.35 -7.99 -10.28
N GLN A 66 -10.83 -6.81 -10.67
CA GLN A 66 -10.91 -6.38 -12.06
C GLN A 66 -9.54 -6.31 -12.74
N ALA A 67 -8.51 -5.82 -12.04
CA ALA A 67 -7.15 -5.83 -12.55
C ALA A 67 -6.62 -7.24 -12.79
N CYS A 68 -6.85 -8.17 -11.84
CA CYS A 68 -6.48 -9.58 -12.00
C CYS A 68 -7.24 -10.26 -13.15
N GLU A 69 -8.54 -9.98 -13.32
CA GLU A 69 -9.33 -10.49 -14.44
C GLU A 69 -8.83 -9.98 -15.80
N GLY A 70 -8.47 -8.70 -15.89
CA GLY A 70 -7.91 -8.10 -17.09
C GLY A 70 -6.54 -8.68 -17.45
N ILE A 71 -5.64 -8.77 -16.48
CA ILE A 71 -4.31 -9.35 -16.63
C ILE A 71 -4.41 -10.84 -16.99
N GLY A 72 -5.27 -11.60 -16.32
CA GLY A 72 -5.45 -13.03 -16.56
C GLY A 72 -5.70 -13.34 -18.04
N LYS A 73 -6.49 -12.52 -18.72
CA LYS A 73 -6.76 -12.65 -20.17
C LYS A 73 -5.56 -12.33 -21.08
N CYS A 74 -4.53 -11.71 -20.52
CA CYS A 74 -3.31 -11.33 -21.22
C CYS A 74 -2.12 -12.24 -20.90
N LEU A 75 -2.21 -13.07 -19.84
CA LEU A 75 -1.11 -13.89 -19.38
C LEU A 75 -0.67 -14.94 -20.40
N SER A 76 0.65 -15.10 -20.46
CA SER A 76 1.34 -16.15 -21.22
C SER A 76 2.31 -16.91 -20.31
N MET A 77 2.80 -18.05 -20.79
CA MET A 77 3.77 -18.87 -20.05
C MET A 77 5.05 -18.08 -19.76
N GLY A 78 5.52 -18.16 -18.51
CA GLY A 78 6.71 -17.48 -18.01
C GLY A 78 6.47 -16.09 -17.47
N ASN A 79 5.27 -15.53 -17.61
CA ASN A 79 4.95 -14.19 -17.08
C ASN A 79 5.02 -14.13 -15.55
N ILE A 80 5.29 -12.92 -15.04
CA ILE A 80 5.27 -12.63 -13.60
C ILE A 80 4.25 -11.53 -13.33
N VAL A 81 3.39 -11.74 -12.34
CA VAL A 81 2.45 -10.72 -11.83
C VAL A 81 2.90 -10.26 -10.46
N VAL A 82 3.21 -8.98 -10.33
CA VAL A 82 3.63 -8.34 -9.07
C VAL A 82 2.50 -7.51 -8.51
N LEU A 83 2.10 -7.76 -7.29
CA LEU A 83 1.16 -6.88 -6.59
C LEU A 83 1.92 -5.86 -5.74
N GLU A 84 1.66 -4.57 -5.96
CA GLU A 84 2.16 -3.46 -5.12
C GLU A 84 1.06 -2.85 -4.25
N SER A 85 -0.21 -3.00 -4.64
CA SER A 85 -1.35 -2.52 -3.85
C SER A 85 -1.33 -3.10 -2.44
N THR A 86 -1.74 -2.28 -1.47
CA THR A 86 -1.81 -2.74 -0.07
C THR A 86 -2.96 -3.71 0.11
N VAL A 87 -2.67 -4.87 0.69
CA VAL A 87 -3.65 -5.93 0.95
C VAL A 87 -3.37 -6.62 2.29
N TYR A 88 -4.35 -7.38 2.80
CA TYR A 88 -4.17 -8.22 3.98
C TYR A 88 -3.25 -9.42 3.69
N PRO A 89 -2.56 -9.97 4.73
CA PRO A 89 -1.66 -11.12 4.56
C PRO A 89 -2.37 -12.34 3.97
N GLY A 90 -1.87 -12.80 2.82
CA GLY A 90 -2.40 -13.92 2.05
C GLY A 90 -3.21 -13.52 0.82
N ALA A 91 -3.56 -12.25 0.62
CA ALA A 91 -4.42 -11.83 -0.48
C ALA A 91 -3.83 -12.14 -1.87
N THR A 92 -2.53 -11.94 -2.07
CA THR A 92 -1.88 -12.24 -3.36
C THR A 92 -2.04 -13.70 -3.74
N GLU A 93 -1.88 -14.61 -2.79
CA GLU A 93 -1.94 -16.06 -3.02
C GLU A 93 -3.39 -16.60 -2.96
N GLU A 94 -4.22 -16.10 -2.02
CA GLU A 94 -5.55 -16.64 -1.75
C GLU A 94 -6.65 -16.01 -2.62
N LEU A 95 -6.44 -14.77 -3.13
CA LEU A 95 -7.39 -14.06 -3.99
C LEU A 95 -6.87 -13.87 -5.41
N CYS A 96 -5.70 -13.20 -5.58
CA CYS A 96 -5.24 -12.81 -6.91
C CYS A 96 -4.86 -14.04 -7.75
N SER A 97 -4.11 -14.99 -7.20
CA SER A 97 -3.66 -16.17 -7.93
C SER A 97 -4.81 -17.00 -8.51
N PRO A 98 -5.88 -17.36 -7.75
CA PRO A 98 -7.02 -18.11 -8.29
C PRO A 98 -7.75 -17.37 -9.43
N ILE A 99 -7.86 -16.04 -9.36
CA ILE A 99 -8.48 -15.23 -10.42
C ILE A 99 -7.63 -15.29 -11.69
N LEU A 100 -6.32 -15.08 -11.56
CA LEU A 100 -5.37 -15.16 -12.66
C LEU A 100 -5.38 -16.55 -13.32
N GLU A 101 -5.40 -17.63 -12.54
CA GLU A 101 -5.52 -19.00 -13.04
C GLU A 101 -6.82 -19.23 -13.82
N LYS A 102 -7.94 -18.77 -13.26
CA LYS A 102 -9.26 -18.93 -13.88
C LYS A 102 -9.35 -18.21 -15.23
N GLU A 103 -8.88 -16.98 -15.31
CA GLU A 103 -9.01 -16.14 -16.52
C GLU A 103 -8.00 -16.52 -17.60
N SER A 104 -6.81 -17.02 -17.22
CA SER A 104 -5.76 -17.41 -18.17
C SER A 104 -5.84 -18.88 -18.60
N GLY A 105 -6.41 -19.75 -17.76
CA GLY A 105 -6.30 -21.20 -17.90
C GLY A 105 -4.91 -21.77 -17.56
N LEU A 106 -3.98 -20.91 -17.12
CA LEU A 106 -2.63 -21.27 -16.71
C LEU A 106 -2.56 -21.62 -15.22
N LYS A 107 -1.46 -22.26 -14.80
CA LYS A 107 -1.22 -22.65 -13.40
C LYS A 107 -0.13 -21.81 -12.77
N CYS A 108 -0.44 -21.20 -11.63
CA CYS A 108 0.53 -20.46 -10.83
C CYS A 108 1.67 -21.37 -10.35
N ASN A 109 2.90 -20.85 -10.38
CA ASN A 109 4.15 -21.54 -10.05
C ASN A 109 4.56 -22.66 -11.01
N ILE A 110 3.85 -22.83 -12.12
CA ILE A 110 4.17 -23.74 -13.21
C ILE A 110 4.29 -22.96 -14.52
N ASP A 111 3.19 -22.32 -14.91
CA ASP A 111 3.09 -21.59 -16.19
C ASP A 111 3.33 -20.09 -16.03
N PHE A 112 2.90 -19.50 -14.92
CA PHE A 112 3.18 -18.11 -14.54
C PHE A 112 3.52 -18.00 -13.05
N PHE A 113 4.01 -16.83 -12.62
CA PHE A 113 4.50 -16.64 -11.26
C PHE A 113 3.91 -15.35 -10.68
N ILE A 114 3.83 -15.30 -9.33
CA ILE A 114 3.34 -14.13 -8.61
C ILE A 114 4.41 -13.61 -7.63
N ALA A 115 4.35 -12.31 -7.36
CA ALA A 115 5.20 -11.65 -6.37
C ALA A 115 4.43 -10.53 -5.67
N TYR A 116 4.94 -10.10 -4.54
CA TYR A 116 4.47 -8.94 -3.80
C TYR A 116 5.61 -7.99 -3.49
N SER A 117 5.38 -6.70 -3.70
CA SER A 117 6.35 -5.65 -3.39
C SER A 117 5.62 -4.36 -3.04
N PRO A 118 5.31 -4.09 -1.76
CA PRO A 118 4.46 -2.97 -1.38
C PRO A 118 5.04 -1.60 -1.72
N GLU A 119 4.15 -0.65 -2.03
CA GLU A 119 4.53 0.76 -2.08
C GLU A 119 4.63 1.32 -0.65
N ARG A 120 5.73 2.06 -0.36
CA ARG A 120 6.07 2.55 0.98
C ARG A 120 6.37 4.05 1.03
N VAL A 121 6.11 4.78 -0.05
CA VAL A 121 6.34 6.23 -0.12
C VAL A 121 5.21 7.00 0.57
N ASN A 122 5.57 8.05 1.31
CA ASN A 122 4.61 9.00 1.82
C ASN A 122 4.36 10.11 0.80
N VAL A 123 3.10 10.30 0.41
CA VAL A 123 2.72 11.35 -0.55
C VAL A 123 3.14 12.73 -0.01
N GLY A 124 3.91 13.46 -0.81
CA GLY A 124 4.41 14.80 -0.44
C GLY A 124 5.77 14.80 0.26
N ASP A 125 6.32 13.65 0.63
CA ASP A 125 7.67 13.55 1.17
C ASP A 125 8.70 13.62 0.03
N LYS A 126 9.48 14.71 0.01
CA LYS A 126 10.51 14.95 -1.02
C LYS A 126 11.86 14.31 -0.68
N GLU A 127 12.08 14.01 0.58
CA GLU A 127 13.33 13.43 1.07
C GLU A 127 13.34 11.90 0.87
N HIS A 128 12.18 11.24 1.10
CA HIS A 128 12.00 9.81 0.95
C HIS A 128 11.22 9.49 -0.34
N SER A 129 11.79 9.88 -1.48
CA SER A 129 11.23 9.58 -2.81
C SER A 129 11.27 8.08 -3.11
N ILE A 130 10.53 7.64 -4.13
CA ILE A 130 10.35 6.22 -4.49
C ILE A 130 11.67 5.46 -4.69
N ASN A 131 12.71 6.13 -5.18
CA ASN A 131 14.03 5.55 -5.39
C ASN A 131 14.90 5.51 -4.13
N ARG A 132 14.49 6.20 -3.05
CA ARG A 132 15.24 6.30 -1.78
C ARG A 132 14.64 5.46 -0.63
N VAL A 133 13.49 4.85 -0.84
CA VAL A 133 12.87 3.96 0.14
C VAL A 133 13.21 2.51 -0.20
N PRO A 134 13.79 1.72 0.73
CA PRO A 134 14.05 0.30 0.49
C PRO A 134 12.78 -0.43 0.08
N LYS A 135 12.85 -1.22 -0.98
CA LYS A 135 11.71 -2.01 -1.47
C LYS A 135 11.70 -3.38 -0.81
N ILE A 136 10.55 -3.83 -0.31
CA ILE A 136 10.39 -5.22 0.16
C ILE A 136 9.95 -6.05 -1.04
N VAL A 137 10.55 -7.23 -1.24
CA VAL A 137 10.19 -8.14 -2.33
C VAL A 137 10.05 -9.56 -1.82
N ALA A 138 8.98 -10.22 -2.26
CA ALA A 138 8.80 -11.66 -2.11
C ALA A 138 8.13 -12.22 -3.37
N GLY A 139 8.71 -13.26 -3.93
CA GLY A 139 8.09 -14.02 -5.04
C GLY A 139 7.58 -15.37 -4.55
N SER A 140 6.68 -15.95 -5.32
CA SER A 140 6.15 -17.30 -5.06
C SER A 140 7.18 -18.40 -5.22
N THR A 141 8.31 -18.10 -5.90
CA THR A 141 9.47 -18.96 -5.99
C THR A 141 10.76 -18.14 -5.76
N SER A 142 11.88 -18.81 -5.44
CA SER A 142 13.20 -18.15 -5.31
C SER A 142 13.64 -17.51 -6.63
N TYR A 143 13.31 -18.14 -7.76
CA TYR A 143 13.56 -17.60 -9.09
C TYR A 143 12.81 -16.28 -9.31
N THR A 144 11.51 -16.26 -9.03
CA THR A 144 10.67 -15.06 -9.12
C THR A 144 11.20 -13.94 -8.22
N THR A 145 11.53 -14.27 -6.97
CA THR A 145 12.14 -13.31 -6.03
C THR A 145 13.41 -12.70 -6.61
N SER A 146 14.28 -13.51 -7.21
CA SER A 146 15.54 -13.03 -7.80
C SER A 146 15.30 -12.08 -8.97
N ILE A 147 14.35 -12.38 -9.86
CA ILE A 147 14.03 -11.52 -11.02
C ILE A 147 13.48 -10.18 -10.54
N ILE A 148 12.47 -10.22 -9.65
CA ILE A 148 11.80 -8.99 -9.20
C ILE A 148 12.74 -8.14 -8.34
N SER A 149 13.59 -8.75 -7.52
CA SER A 149 14.62 -8.02 -6.78
C SER A 149 15.58 -7.28 -7.70
N ARG A 150 16.04 -7.92 -8.79
CA ARG A 150 16.90 -7.26 -9.79
C ARG A 150 16.18 -6.15 -10.53
N LEU A 151 14.89 -6.34 -10.86
CA LEU A 151 14.08 -5.29 -11.48
C LEU A 151 14.05 -4.04 -10.61
N TYR A 152 13.66 -4.17 -9.34
CA TYR A 152 13.59 -3.02 -8.44
C TYR A 152 14.98 -2.44 -8.14
N GLN A 153 16.01 -3.28 -7.94
CA GLN A 153 17.38 -2.80 -7.71
C GLN A 153 17.92 -1.97 -8.89
N SER A 154 17.40 -2.17 -10.10
CA SER A 154 17.81 -1.38 -11.26
C SER A 154 17.22 0.04 -11.30
N VAL A 155 16.23 0.35 -10.45
CA VAL A 155 15.50 1.64 -10.46
C VAL A 155 15.51 2.37 -9.12
N ILE A 156 15.94 1.71 -8.04
CA ILE A 156 16.06 2.33 -6.70
C ILE A 156 17.53 2.51 -6.31
N ASP A 157 17.80 3.56 -5.52
CA ASP A 157 19.15 3.91 -5.04
C ASP A 157 19.48 3.24 -3.68
N THR A 158 18.57 2.42 -3.17
CA THR A 158 18.65 1.76 -1.86
C THR A 158 18.57 0.24 -2.01
N ASP A 159 18.66 -0.49 -0.88
CA ASP A 159 18.61 -1.94 -0.88
C ASP A 159 17.19 -2.49 -1.13
N VAL A 160 17.13 -3.66 -1.76
CA VAL A 160 15.94 -4.52 -1.78
C VAL A 160 15.98 -5.47 -0.59
N VAL A 161 14.96 -5.43 0.24
CA VAL A 161 14.77 -6.34 1.38
C VAL A 161 13.97 -7.56 0.92
N ILE A 162 14.58 -8.72 0.95
CA ILE A 162 13.91 -9.97 0.58
C ILE A 162 13.15 -10.52 1.77
N ALA A 163 11.82 -10.62 1.65
CA ALA A 163 11.01 -11.32 2.63
C ALA A 163 10.94 -12.82 2.33
N SER A 164 10.79 -13.63 3.38
CA SER A 164 10.79 -15.10 3.27
C SER A 164 9.57 -15.67 2.56
N SER A 165 8.49 -14.90 2.46
CA SER A 165 7.27 -15.24 1.71
C SER A 165 6.47 -13.99 1.36
N ILE A 166 5.57 -14.12 0.38
CA ILE A 166 4.60 -13.09 0.00
C ILE A 166 3.81 -12.63 1.24
N LYS A 167 3.28 -13.56 2.01
CA LYS A 167 2.51 -13.30 3.22
C LYS A 167 3.29 -12.48 4.28
N VAL A 168 4.59 -12.70 4.40
CA VAL A 168 5.46 -11.90 5.30
C VAL A 168 5.60 -10.48 4.78
N ALA A 169 5.78 -10.29 3.47
CA ALA A 169 5.89 -8.96 2.88
C ALA A 169 4.59 -8.15 3.00
N GLU A 170 3.44 -8.79 2.79
CA GLU A 170 2.11 -8.20 3.01
C GLU A 170 1.91 -7.81 4.48
N ALA A 171 2.26 -8.72 5.42
CA ALA A 171 2.16 -8.46 6.85
C ALA A 171 3.07 -7.30 7.29
N ALA A 172 4.28 -7.19 6.75
CA ALA A 172 5.19 -6.10 7.04
C ALA A 172 4.60 -4.74 6.68
N LYS A 173 4.00 -4.61 5.48
CA LYS A 173 3.31 -3.39 5.06
C LYS A 173 2.16 -3.02 5.98
N MET A 174 1.33 -3.99 6.36
CA MET A 174 0.23 -3.77 7.30
C MET A 174 0.75 -3.28 8.66
N TYR A 175 1.80 -3.92 9.16
CA TYR A 175 2.35 -3.60 10.48
C TYR A 175 2.91 -2.19 10.56
N GLU A 176 3.58 -1.70 9.50
CA GLU A 176 4.09 -0.31 9.42
C GLU A 176 2.98 0.73 9.61
N ASN A 177 1.86 0.58 8.89
CA ASN A 177 0.77 1.54 8.93
C ASN A 177 -0.08 1.41 10.20
N VAL A 178 -0.32 0.19 10.68
CA VAL A 178 -1.01 -0.06 11.95
C VAL A 178 -0.19 0.49 13.13
N GLN A 179 1.13 0.31 13.15
CA GLN A 179 1.99 0.90 14.19
C GLN A 179 1.81 2.42 14.24
N ARG A 180 1.82 3.08 13.07
CA ARG A 180 1.64 4.54 13.00
C ARG A 180 0.27 4.98 13.51
N ASP A 181 -0.78 4.28 13.13
CA ASP A 181 -2.15 4.56 13.59
C ASP A 181 -2.28 4.44 15.11
N VAL A 182 -1.75 3.37 15.70
CA VAL A 182 -1.75 3.14 17.15
C VAL A 182 -0.95 4.22 17.89
N MET A 183 0.20 4.62 17.35
CA MET A 183 1.03 5.66 17.98
C MET A 183 0.37 7.04 17.93
N ILE A 184 -0.35 7.37 16.85
CA ILE A 184 -1.13 8.61 16.75
C ILE A 184 -2.31 8.56 17.72
N ALA A 185 -3.00 7.41 17.86
CA ALA A 185 -4.08 7.23 18.82
C ALA A 185 -3.60 7.46 20.26
N LEU A 186 -2.46 6.89 20.61
CA LEU A 186 -1.83 7.12 21.93
C LEU A 186 -1.53 8.61 22.16
N ALA A 187 -0.94 9.28 21.17
CA ALA A 187 -0.65 10.71 21.28
C ALA A 187 -1.93 11.54 21.39
N ASN A 188 -2.97 11.18 20.65
CA ASN A 188 -4.29 11.82 20.69
C ASN A 188 -4.94 11.66 22.06
N GLU A 189 -4.99 10.46 22.61
CA GLU A 189 -5.56 10.17 23.93
C GLU A 189 -4.77 10.88 25.02
N TYR A 190 -3.44 10.80 24.99
CA TYR A 190 -2.58 11.46 25.96
C TYR A 190 -2.70 13.00 25.91
N SER A 191 -2.96 13.58 24.74
CA SER A 191 -3.22 15.02 24.59
C SER A 191 -4.49 15.48 25.32
N GLU A 192 -5.51 14.62 25.38
CA GLU A 192 -6.73 14.92 26.15
C GLU A 192 -6.47 14.89 27.66
N PHE A 193 -5.69 13.90 28.12
CA PHE A 193 -5.24 13.84 29.51
C PHE A 193 -4.42 15.08 29.89
N CYS A 194 -3.40 15.43 29.10
CA CYS A 194 -2.58 16.62 29.34
C CYS A 194 -3.43 17.89 29.44
N ARG A 195 -4.45 18.02 28.59
CA ARG A 195 -5.36 19.15 28.64
C ARG A 195 -6.17 19.19 29.94
N SER A 196 -6.63 18.06 30.47
CA SER A 196 -7.36 18.02 31.73
C SER A 196 -6.48 18.47 32.90
N GLU A 197 -5.19 18.23 32.81
CA GLU A 197 -4.18 18.64 33.80
C GLU A 197 -3.58 20.03 33.51
N GLN A 198 -4.05 20.74 32.47
CA GLN A 198 -3.53 22.04 32.04
C GLN A 198 -2.03 22.00 31.65
N ILE A 199 -1.59 20.89 31.06
CA ILE A 199 -0.23 20.65 30.61
C ILE A 199 -0.18 20.75 29.08
N ASP A 200 0.86 21.39 28.52
CA ASP A 200 1.08 21.44 27.10
C ASP A 200 1.70 20.13 26.60
N ILE A 201 0.94 19.37 25.81
CA ILE A 201 1.39 18.10 25.21
C ILE A 201 2.64 18.28 24.34
N PHE A 202 2.82 19.41 23.68
CA PHE A 202 4.01 19.65 22.84
C PHE A 202 5.26 19.86 23.70
N GLU A 203 5.14 20.51 24.86
CA GLU A 203 6.24 20.59 25.82
C GLU A 203 6.57 19.21 26.41
N VAL A 204 5.56 18.43 26.77
CA VAL A 204 5.75 17.04 27.25
C VAL A 204 6.48 16.20 26.20
N THR A 205 6.05 16.27 24.93
CA THR A 205 6.68 15.53 23.83
C THR A 205 8.12 15.98 23.62
N ARG A 206 8.41 17.29 23.66
CA ARG A 206 9.76 17.84 23.58
C ARG A 206 10.67 17.29 24.69
N CYS A 207 10.17 17.27 25.93
CA CYS A 207 10.92 16.74 27.07
C CYS A 207 11.14 15.22 26.95
N ALA A 208 10.12 14.46 26.56
CA ALA A 208 10.21 13.02 26.38
C ALA A 208 11.18 12.64 25.23
N SER A 209 11.25 13.44 24.18
CA SER A 209 12.16 13.26 23.03
C SER A 209 13.64 13.40 23.40
N SER A 210 13.97 13.87 24.59
CA SER A 210 15.35 13.84 25.10
C SER A 210 15.86 12.43 25.37
N LYS A 211 14.94 11.46 25.48
CA LYS A 211 15.29 10.05 25.65
C LYS A 211 15.44 9.37 24.28
N TRP A 212 16.58 8.76 24.05
CA TRP A 212 16.98 8.18 22.77
C TRP A 212 16.01 7.18 22.14
N ASN A 213 15.23 6.46 22.95
CA ASN A 213 14.27 5.44 22.47
C ASN A 213 12.80 5.90 22.53
N PHE A 214 12.55 7.19 22.70
CA PHE A 214 11.22 7.73 22.63
C PHE A 214 10.78 7.85 21.16
N MET A 215 9.63 7.24 20.83
CA MET A 215 9.06 7.38 19.49
C MET A 215 8.26 8.67 19.40
N ASN A 216 8.84 9.69 18.79
CA ASN A 216 8.28 11.03 18.69
C ASN A 216 7.08 11.05 17.71
N VAL A 217 5.87 10.97 18.22
CA VAL A 217 4.63 11.11 17.46
C VAL A 217 3.77 12.18 18.13
N SER A 218 3.34 13.17 17.34
CA SER A 218 2.48 14.25 17.81
C SER A 218 1.00 13.90 17.64
N PRO A 219 0.11 14.47 18.50
CA PRO A 219 -1.33 14.40 18.29
C PRO A 219 -1.72 15.00 16.93
N GLY A 220 -2.70 14.40 16.26
CA GLY A 220 -3.15 14.90 14.97
C GLY A 220 -4.36 14.16 14.42
N LEU A 221 -4.88 14.67 13.31
CA LEU A 221 -5.95 14.01 12.58
C LEU A 221 -5.36 12.92 11.71
N VAL A 222 -6.02 11.77 11.65
CA VAL A 222 -5.68 10.68 10.75
C VAL A 222 -6.63 10.69 9.58
N GLY A 223 -6.06 10.73 8.37
CA GLY A 223 -6.82 10.74 7.12
C GLY A 223 -6.01 10.14 5.98
N GLY A 224 -6.54 10.26 4.75
CA GLY A 224 -5.91 9.73 3.54
C GLY A 224 -6.21 8.26 3.31
N HIS A 225 -5.50 7.64 2.34
CA HIS A 225 -5.81 6.31 1.82
C HIS A 225 -4.99 5.17 2.46
N CYS A 226 -4.11 5.47 3.42
CA CYS A 226 -3.23 4.47 4.02
C CYS A 226 -3.55 4.24 5.49
N ILE A 227 -3.20 5.21 6.39
CA ILE A 227 -3.30 5.02 7.85
C ILE A 227 -4.75 4.84 8.30
N SER A 228 -5.71 5.50 7.65
CA SER A 228 -7.15 5.36 7.96
C SER A 228 -7.80 4.10 7.38
N VAL A 229 -7.14 3.39 6.45
CA VAL A 229 -7.70 2.27 5.69
C VAL A 229 -7.07 0.94 6.08
N ASP A 230 -5.74 0.86 6.08
CA ASP A 230 -5.02 -0.40 6.28
C ASP A 230 -5.35 -1.14 7.59
N PRO A 231 -5.58 -0.45 8.75
CA PRO A 231 -5.99 -1.15 9.96
C PRO A 231 -7.30 -1.93 9.80
N TYR A 232 -8.24 -1.46 8.98
CA TYR A 232 -9.48 -2.17 8.70
C TYR A 232 -9.26 -3.44 7.88
N TYR A 233 -8.32 -3.43 6.94
CA TYR A 233 -7.89 -4.65 6.23
C TYR A 233 -7.41 -5.72 7.21
N LEU A 234 -6.58 -5.31 8.20
CA LEU A 234 -6.09 -6.22 9.23
C LEU A 234 -7.20 -6.69 10.17
N LEU A 235 -8.09 -5.79 10.62
CA LEU A 235 -9.23 -6.14 11.49
C LEU A 235 -10.19 -7.13 10.82
N ASN A 236 -10.53 -6.91 9.55
CA ASN A 236 -11.38 -7.82 8.80
C ASN A 236 -10.72 -9.18 8.61
N ARG A 237 -9.41 -9.21 8.25
CA ARG A 237 -8.68 -10.46 8.12
C ARG A 237 -8.58 -11.22 9.44
N ALA A 238 -8.35 -10.55 10.56
CA ALA A 238 -8.34 -11.15 11.88
C ALA A 238 -9.71 -11.77 12.22
N LYS A 239 -10.81 -11.09 11.91
CA LYS A 239 -12.19 -11.59 12.10
C LYS A 239 -12.42 -12.87 11.31
N GLU A 240 -11.98 -12.96 10.04
CA GLU A 240 -12.05 -14.18 9.23
C GLU A 240 -11.27 -15.36 9.84
N LYS A 241 -10.18 -15.06 10.54
CA LYS A 241 -9.34 -16.05 11.24
C LYS A 241 -9.77 -16.28 12.70
N HIS A 242 -10.96 -15.79 13.10
CA HIS A 242 -11.49 -15.89 14.46
C HIS A 242 -10.55 -15.29 15.52
N GLN A 243 -9.80 -14.26 15.15
CA GLN A 243 -8.92 -13.47 16.02
C GLN A 243 -9.52 -12.11 16.32
N THR A 244 -9.15 -11.53 17.46
CA THR A 244 -9.49 -10.16 17.83
C THR A 244 -8.22 -9.33 17.99
N LEU A 245 -8.26 -8.08 17.54
CA LEU A 245 -7.17 -7.12 17.67
C LEU A 245 -7.66 -5.87 18.42
N PRO A 246 -7.91 -5.97 19.75
CA PRO A 246 -8.55 -4.90 20.51
C PRO A 246 -7.75 -3.59 20.49
N LEU A 247 -6.42 -3.64 20.55
CA LEU A 247 -5.58 -2.44 20.47
C LEU A 247 -5.76 -1.69 19.15
N VAL A 248 -5.75 -2.40 18.03
CA VAL A 248 -5.92 -1.80 16.70
C VAL A 248 -7.32 -1.20 16.55
N LYS A 249 -8.35 -1.93 17.04
CA LYS A 249 -9.73 -1.45 17.02
C LYS A 249 -9.90 -0.16 17.84
N THR A 250 -9.41 -0.15 19.07
CA THR A 250 -9.50 1.02 19.95
C THR A 250 -8.72 2.21 19.38
N ALA A 251 -7.56 1.98 18.79
CA ALA A 251 -6.79 3.03 18.13
C ALA A 251 -7.59 3.69 16.99
N ARG A 252 -8.27 2.90 16.18
CA ARG A 252 -9.17 3.43 15.14
C ARG A 252 -10.29 4.29 15.73
N GLU A 253 -10.98 3.79 16.75
CA GLU A 253 -12.06 4.51 17.44
C GLU A 253 -11.57 5.87 17.99
N ILE A 254 -10.40 5.93 18.62
CA ILE A 254 -9.78 7.17 19.13
C ILE A 254 -9.48 8.13 17.98
N ASN A 255 -8.86 7.65 16.89
CA ASN A 255 -8.49 8.50 15.77
C ASN A 255 -9.70 9.00 14.99
N GLU A 256 -10.76 8.22 14.88
CA GLU A 256 -12.01 8.61 14.19
C GLU A 256 -12.83 9.66 14.95
N ILE A 257 -12.82 9.62 16.29
CA ILE A 257 -13.52 10.62 17.08
C ILE A 257 -12.75 11.95 17.17
N LYS A 258 -11.43 11.95 16.93
CA LYS A 258 -10.58 13.14 17.12
C LYS A 258 -11.02 14.35 16.30
N PRO A 259 -11.45 14.25 15.03
CA PRO A 259 -11.98 15.39 14.27
C PRO A 259 -13.18 16.04 14.93
N LEU A 260 -14.10 15.26 15.52
CA LEU A 260 -15.27 15.76 16.22
C LEU A 260 -14.88 16.51 17.50
N ILE A 261 -13.89 16.00 18.25
CA ILE A 261 -13.35 16.68 19.43
C ILE A 261 -12.74 18.02 19.04
N VAL A 262 -11.97 18.07 17.96
CA VAL A 262 -11.35 19.31 17.46
C VAL A 262 -12.43 20.30 17.01
N ALA A 263 -13.41 19.85 16.20
CA ALA A 263 -14.50 20.70 15.73
C ALA A 263 -15.31 21.31 16.89
N LYS A 264 -15.65 20.48 17.89
CA LYS A 264 -16.36 20.96 19.09
C LYS A 264 -15.58 22.08 19.81
N ARG A 265 -14.27 21.93 19.95
CA ARG A 265 -13.42 22.95 20.58
C ARG A 265 -13.36 24.26 19.80
N ILE A 266 -13.32 24.18 18.48
CA ILE A 266 -13.34 25.39 17.64
C ILE A 266 -14.65 26.15 17.83
N CYS A 267 -15.77 25.45 18.01
CA CYS A 267 -17.06 26.08 18.27
C CYS A 267 -17.21 26.66 19.70
N GLU A 268 -16.37 26.26 20.64
CA GLU A 268 -16.37 26.75 22.03
C GLU A 268 -15.47 28.00 22.23
N LEU A 269 -14.64 28.35 21.23
CA LEU A 269 -13.78 29.54 21.17
C LEU A 269 -14.54 30.76 20.62
#